data_ed9898f71deea61429e467ef668bdcf6
#
_entry.id   ed9898f71deea61429e467ef668bdcf6
#
_cell.length_a   1.000
_cell.length_b   1.000
_cell.length_c   1.000
_cell.angle_alpha   90.00
_cell.angle_beta   90.00
_cell.angle_gamma   90.00
#
_symmetry.space_group_name_H-M   'P 1'
#
loop_
_entity.id
_entity.type
_entity.pdbx_description
1 polymer ?
#
loop_
_entity_poly.entity_id
_entity_poly.type
_entity_poly.pdbx_seq_one_letter_code
_entity_poly.pdbx_strand_id
1 'polypeptide(L)'
;EEKMDEYQIWSNMNSGLISNAIYFAGIAFLLWVAFRAANQMRAEDAGVLNKTLVSLFSLGIIFNGLFTGAVLFNILEGTAYSLAQLESMSAFSQAFVDAYGVNPPEAGMNIFTANPINTGWWLVITVMIFGRIWTKA
;
A
#
# COMPACT_ATOMS: atom_id res chain seq x y z
N GLU A 1 26.94 -15.97 -11.18
CA GLU A 1 25.67 -15.18 -11.03
C GLU A 1 25.91 -13.83 -11.72
N GLU A 2 25.17 -13.58 -12.80
CA GLU A 2 25.34 -12.34 -13.57
C GLU A 2 24.84 -11.18 -12.72
N LYS A 3 25.72 -10.25 -12.32
CA LYS A 3 25.35 -9.05 -11.55
C LYS A 3 24.46 -8.17 -12.43
N MET A 4 23.29 -7.78 -11.95
CA MET A 4 22.43 -6.80 -12.63
C MET A 4 23.16 -5.47 -12.79
N ASP A 5 23.00 -4.84 -13.95
CA ASP A 5 23.47 -3.49 -14.18
C ASP A 5 22.50 -2.43 -13.64
N GLU A 6 22.94 -1.16 -13.57
CA GLU A 6 22.14 -0.05 -13.06
C GLU A 6 20.82 0.11 -13.84
N TYR A 7 20.84 -0.08 -15.15
CA TYR A 7 19.65 0.03 -15.99
C TYR A 7 18.63 -1.07 -15.69
N GLN A 8 19.08 -2.30 -15.48
CA GLN A 8 18.20 -3.43 -15.15
C GLN A 8 17.52 -3.22 -13.79
N ILE A 9 18.25 -2.69 -12.80
CA ILE A 9 17.70 -2.38 -11.48
C ILE A 9 16.59 -1.33 -11.60
N TRP A 10 16.82 -0.24 -12.34
CA TRP A 10 15.80 0.79 -12.59
C TRP A 10 14.61 0.26 -13.38
N SER A 11 14.83 -0.60 -14.37
CA SER A 11 13.77 -1.24 -15.13
C SER A 11 12.88 -2.13 -14.26
N ASN A 12 13.49 -2.92 -13.37
CA ASN A 12 12.77 -3.76 -12.42
C ASN A 12 11.94 -2.94 -11.44
N MET A 13 12.51 -1.85 -10.90
CA MET A 13 11.77 -0.92 -10.05
C MET A 13 10.55 -0.36 -10.78
N ASN A 14 10.74 0.15 -12.01
CA ASN A 14 9.64 0.73 -12.79
C ASN A 14 8.52 -0.28 -13.04
N SER A 15 8.87 -1.53 -13.37
CA SER A 15 7.90 -2.61 -13.54
C SER A 15 7.12 -2.90 -12.25
N GLY A 16 7.81 -2.91 -11.11
CA GLY A 16 7.22 -3.06 -9.79
C GLY A 16 6.26 -1.92 -9.44
N LEU A 17 6.66 -0.67 -9.70
CA LEU A 17 5.83 0.52 -9.48
C LEU A 17 4.56 0.51 -10.34
N ILE A 18 4.66 0.13 -11.62
CA ILE A 18 3.51 0.01 -12.52
C ILE A 18 2.54 -1.06 -12.00
N SER A 19 3.04 -2.25 -11.66
CA SER A 19 2.22 -3.32 -11.07
C SER A 19 1.51 -2.87 -9.81
N ASN A 20 2.23 -2.22 -8.90
CA ASN A 20 1.68 -1.70 -7.64
C ASN A 20 0.62 -0.63 -7.88
N ALA A 21 0.83 0.28 -8.85
CA ALA A 21 -0.13 1.32 -9.20
C ALA A 21 -1.43 0.74 -9.78
N ILE A 22 -1.36 -0.29 -10.62
CA ILE A 22 -2.54 -0.99 -11.16
C ILE A 22 -3.32 -1.67 -10.03
N TYR A 23 -2.62 -2.33 -9.11
CA TYR A 23 -3.24 -2.97 -7.95
C TYR A 23 -3.93 -1.94 -7.04
N PHE A 24 -3.26 -0.81 -6.79
CA PHE A 24 -3.83 0.30 -6.01
C PHE A 24 -5.07 0.91 -6.66
N ALA A 25 -5.10 1.03 -7.99
CA ALA A 25 -6.29 1.49 -8.71
C ALA A 25 -7.50 0.57 -8.48
N GLY A 26 -7.29 -0.75 -8.48
CA GLY A 26 -8.31 -1.73 -8.12
C GLY A 26 -8.81 -1.56 -6.69
N ILE A 27 -7.91 -1.34 -5.73
CA ILE A 27 -8.24 -1.07 -4.32
C ILE A 27 -9.04 0.23 -4.19
N ALA A 28 -8.67 1.29 -4.91
CA ALA A 28 -9.38 2.56 -4.90
C ALA A 28 -10.84 2.41 -5.41
N PHE A 29 -11.05 1.58 -6.45
CA PHE A 29 -12.39 1.24 -6.91
C PHE A 29 -13.18 0.48 -5.85
N LEU A 30 -12.60 -0.54 -5.23
CA LEU A 30 -13.26 -1.30 -4.16
C LEU A 30 -13.55 -0.44 -2.94
N LEU A 31 -12.69 0.53 -2.63
CA LEU A 31 -12.92 1.51 -1.57
C LEU A 31 -14.16 2.37 -1.85
N TRP A 32 -14.34 2.82 -3.10
CA TRP A 32 -15.57 3.51 -3.51
C TRP A 32 -16.80 2.63 -3.31
N VAL A 33 -16.73 1.33 -3.67
CA VAL A 33 -17.81 0.36 -3.43
C VAL A 33 -18.11 0.23 -1.94
N ALA A 34 -17.07 0.14 -1.09
CA ALA A 34 -17.23 0.04 0.37
C ALA A 34 -17.92 1.28 0.96
N PHE A 35 -17.55 2.48 0.54
CA PHE A 35 -18.22 3.71 0.96
C PHE A 35 -19.68 3.77 0.52
N ARG A 36 -19.96 3.32 -0.71
CA ARG A 36 -21.33 3.23 -1.20
C ARG A 36 -22.19 2.25 -0.37
N ALA A 37 -21.64 1.05 -0.10
CA ALA A 37 -22.30 0.06 0.73
C ALA A 37 -22.53 0.58 2.17
N ALA A 38 -21.53 1.23 2.77
CA ALA A 38 -21.63 1.82 4.11
C ALA A 38 -22.76 2.88 4.18
N ASN A 39 -22.87 3.74 3.15
CA ASN A 39 -23.95 4.73 3.07
C ASN A 39 -25.32 4.06 2.96
N GLN A 40 -25.43 2.96 2.21
CA GLN A 40 -26.68 2.21 2.07
C GLN A 40 -27.07 1.55 3.40
N MET A 41 -26.12 0.94 4.13
CA MET A 41 -26.38 0.37 5.46
C MET A 41 -26.96 1.39 6.43
N ARG A 42 -26.49 2.64 6.35
CA ARG A 42 -26.98 3.73 7.17
C ARG A 42 -28.37 4.20 6.74
N ALA A 43 -28.60 4.39 5.44
CA ALA A 43 -29.86 4.91 4.89
C ALA A 43 -31.03 3.95 5.09
N GLU A 44 -30.79 2.64 5.03
CA GLU A 44 -31.83 1.60 5.17
C GLU A 44 -32.01 1.11 6.61
N ASP A 45 -31.26 1.66 7.59
CA ASP A 45 -31.17 1.13 8.96
C ASP A 45 -30.98 -0.40 8.98
N ALA A 46 -30.05 -0.86 8.18
CA ALA A 46 -29.85 -2.27 7.88
C ALA A 46 -29.60 -3.10 9.14
N GLY A 47 -30.05 -4.36 9.11
CA GLY A 47 -29.86 -5.30 10.20
C GLY A 47 -28.39 -5.64 10.45
N VAL A 48 -28.08 -6.13 11.65
CA VAL A 48 -26.71 -6.43 12.15
C VAL A 48 -25.94 -7.33 11.19
N LEU A 49 -26.57 -8.34 10.60
CA LEU A 49 -25.90 -9.26 9.67
C LEU A 49 -25.33 -8.50 8.46
N ASN A 50 -26.11 -7.65 7.82
CA ASN A 50 -25.68 -6.88 6.66
C ASN A 50 -24.56 -5.88 7.03
N LYS A 51 -24.69 -5.20 8.16
CA LYS A 51 -23.64 -4.31 8.71
C LYS A 51 -22.34 -5.08 8.94
N THR A 52 -22.42 -6.28 9.49
CA THR A 52 -21.22 -7.14 9.72
C THR A 52 -20.56 -7.55 8.41
N LEU A 53 -21.34 -7.98 7.40
CA LEU A 53 -20.79 -8.38 6.10
C LEU A 53 -20.08 -7.21 5.38
N VAL A 54 -20.70 -6.02 5.39
CA VAL A 54 -20.07 -4.82 4.81
C VAL A 54 -18.83 -4.40 5.60
N SER A 55 -18.83 -4.57 6.92
CA SER A 55 -17.64 -4.33 7.76
C SER A 55 -16.48 -5.26 7.40
N LEU A 56 -16.74 -6.56 7.26
CA LEU A 56 -15.72 -7.55 6.90
C LEU A 56 -15.16 -7.29 5.48
N PHE A 57 -16.03 -6.97 4.53
CA PHE A 57 -15.61 -6.57 3.18
C PHE A 57 -14.70 -5.34 3.22
N SER A 58 -15.07 -4.32 3.98
CA SER A 58 -14.29 -3.09 4.14
C SER A 58 -12.94 -3.34 4.80
N LEU A 59 -12.87 -4.21 5.82
CA LEU A 59 -11.61 -4.62 6.45
C LEU A 59 -10.67 -5.29 5.46
N GLY A 60 -11.19 -6.15 4.58
CA GLY A 60 -10.39 -6.77 3.53
C GLY A 60 -9.77 -5.73 2.59
N ILE A 61 -10.51 -4.68 2.21
CA ILE A 61 -10.01 -3.59 1.36
C ILE A 61 -8.94 -2.78 2.08
N ILE A 62 -9.18 -2.41 3.35
CA ILE A 62 -8.24 -1.66 4.18
C ILE A 62 -6.92 -2.44 4.34
N PHE A 63 -7.00 -3.73 4.64
CA PHE A 63 -5.82 -4.60 4.74
C PHE A 63 -5.02 -4.63 3.43
N ASN A 64 -5.70 -4.83 2.28
CA ASN A 64 -5.04 -4.80 0.98
C ASN A 64 -4.43 -3.43 0.65
N GLY A 65 -5.05 -2.35 1.07
CA GLY A 65 -4.49 -1.00 0.91
C GLY A 65 -3.22 -0.79 1.73
N LEU A 66 -3.21 -1.19 2.99
CA LEU A 66 -2.02 -1.18 3.84
C LEU A 66 -0.90 -2.04 3.25
N PHE A 67 -1.23 -3.24 2.79
CA PHE A 67 -0.30 -4.16 2.15
C PHE A 67 0.31 -3.56 0.88
N THR A 68 -0.50 -2.96 0.01
CA THR A 68 -0.02 -2.30 -1.23
C THR A 68 0.93 -1.15 -0.93
N GLY A 69 0.67 -0.37 0.13
CA GLY A 69 1.59 0.66 0.61
C GLY A 69 2.91 0.09 1.12
N ALA A 70 2.89 -1.03 1.84
CA ALA A 70 4.09 -1.72 2.31
C ALA A 70 4.91 -2.30 1.13
N VAL A 71 4.24 -2.85 0.10
CA VAL A 71 4.90 -3.31 -1.13
C VAL A 71 5.61 -2.16 -1.84
N LEU A 72 4.98 -0.99 -1.94
CA LEU A 72 5.62 0.20 -2.53
C LEU A 72 6.94 0.54 -1.83
N PHE A 73 6.94 0.60 -0.50
CA PHE A 73 8.15 0.87 0.27
C PHE A 73 9.23 -0.21 0.07
N ASN A 74 8.82 -1.47 0.07
CA ASN A 74 9.74 -2.58 -0.16
C ASN A 74 10.39 -2.52 -1.56
N ILE A 75 9.66 -2.09 -2.60
CA ILE A 75 10.20 -1.87 -3.94
C ILE A 75 11.27 -0.76 -3.90
N LEU A 76 11.01 0.36 -3.22
CA LEU A 76 11.94 1.49 -3.16
C LEU A 76 13.21 1.14 -2.37
N GLU A 77 13.06 0.57 -1.18
CA GLU A 77 14.17 0.13 -0.33
C GLU A 77 14.98 -0.99 -0.99
N GLY A 78 14.31 -1.98 -1.60
CA GLY A 78 14.97 -3.07 -2.32
C GLY A 78 15.76 -2.58 -3.53
N THR A 79 15.25 -1.55 -4.22
CA THR A 79 15.97 -0.89 -5.32
C THR A 79 17.21 -0.16 -4.81
N ALA A 80 17.09 0.63 -3.74
CA ALA A 80 18.22 1.33 -3.13
C ALA A 80 19.30 0.35 -2.67
N TYR A 81 18.90 -0.75 -2.00
CA TYR A 81 19.81 -1.81 -1.60
C TYR A 81 20.53 -2.44 -2.80
N SER A 82 19.81 -2.75 -3.89
CA SER A 82 20.39 -3.34 -5.10
C SER A 82 21.39 -2.39 -5.79
N LEU A 83 21.05 -1.10 -5.86
CA LEU A 83 21.96 -0.06 -6.39
C LEU A 83 23.23 0.05 -5.55
N ALA A 84 23.12 0.00 -4.23
CA ALA A 84 24.26 0.10 -3.31
C ALA A 84 25.26 -1.09 -3.44
N GLN A 85 24.87 -2.20 -4.07
CA GLN A 85 25.75 -3.33 -4.35
C GLN A 85 26.58 -3.17 -5.64
N LEU A 86 26.33 -2.12 -6.43
CA LEU A 86 27.10 -1.83 -7.64
C LEU A 86 28.49 -1.28 -7.29
N GLU A 87 29.52 -1.66 -8.07
CA GLU A 87 30.88 -1.15 -7.90
C GLU A 87 30.97 0.35 -8.26
N SER A 88 30.12 0.82 -9.17
CA SER A 88 30.00 2.22 -9.52
C SER A 88 28.54 2.50 -9.90
N MET A 89 28.06 3.67 -9.56
CA MET A 89 26.71 4.11 -9.89
C MET A 89 26.69 5.58 -10.32
N SER A 90 25.66 5.98 -11.02
CA SER A 90 25.45 7.39 -11.40
C SER A 90 25.19 8.26 -10.16
N ALA A 91 25.42 9.58 -10.29
CA ALA A 91 25.10 10.53 -9.23
C ALA A 91 23.58 10.51 -8.86
N PHE A 92 22.72 10.20 -9.82
CA PHE A 92 21.28 10.05 -9.58
C PHE A 92 20.99 8.83 -8.70
N SER A 93 21.60 7.68 -8.99
CA SER A 93 21.46 6.47 -8.20
C SER A 93 22.03 6.65 -6.80
N GLN A 94 23.16 7.36 -6.66
CA GLN A 94 23.70 7.68 -5.33
C GLN A 94 22.73 8.51 -4.50
N ALA A 95 22.12 9.55 -5.08
CA ALA A 95 21.13 10.37 -4.39
C ALA A 95 19.89 9.54 -3.96
N PHE A 96 19.49 8.55 -4.75
CA PHE A 96 18.40 7.65 -4.41
C PHE A 96 18.77 6.73 -3.24
N VAL A 97 19.96 6.15 -3.26
CA VAL A 97 20.49 5.32 -2.16
C VAL A 97 20.59 6.14 -0.87
N ASP A 98 21.06 7.39 -0.94
CA ASP A 98 21.15 8.28 0.22
C ASP A 98 19.75 8.60 0.82
N ALA A 99 18.71 8.63 -0.01
CA ALA A 99 17.34 8.91 0.43
C ALA A 99 16.63 7.70 1.06
N TYR A 100 16.86 6.49 0.55
CA TYR A 100 16.14 5.28 0.98
C TYR A 100 16.98 4.32 1.82
N GLY A 101 18.30 4.52 1.89
CA GLY A 101 19.21 3.74 2.70
C GLY A 101 19.76 2.49 2.00
N VAL A 102 20.68 1.83 2.69
CA VAL A 102 21.47 0.67 2.18
C VAL A 102 21.13 -0.64 2.89
N ASN A 103 20.12 -0.64 3.76
CA ASN A 103 19.76 -1.84 4.49
C ASN A 103 19.00 -2.81 3.59
N PRO A 104 19.24 -4.13 3.72
CA PRO A 104 18.42 -5.11 3.01
C PRO A 104 16.96 -4.93 3.45
N PRO A 105 16.00 -5.02 2.52
CA PRO A 105 14.59 -4.97 2.87
C PRO A 105 14.29 -6.09 3.88
N GLU A 106 13.56 -5.76 4.94
CA GLU A 106 13.20 -6.74 5.97
C GLU A 106 12.46 -7.93 5.34
N ALA A 107 12.78 -9.14 5.79
CA ALA A 107 12.19 -10.39 5.28
C ALA A 107 10.67 -10.53 5.56
N GLY A 108 10.09 -9.63 6.36
CA GLY A 108 8.66 -9.54 6.64
C GLY A 108 8.17 -8.12 6.39
N MET A 109 7.23 -7.95 5.45
CA MET A 109 6.60 -6.66 5.23
C MET A 109 5.82 -6.24 6.46
N ASN A 110 6.30 -5.20 7.16
CA ASN A 110 5.54 -4.62 8.25
C ASN A 110 4.51 -3.63 7.68
N ILE A 111 3.28 -4.11 7.51
CA ILE A 111 2.19 -3.34 6.89
C ILE A 111 1.77 -2.09 7.68
N PHE A 112 2.13 -2.00 8.96
CA PHE A 112 1.74 -0.88 9.83
C PHE A 112 2.84 0.15 10.02
N THR A 113 4.11 -0.25 10.00
CA THR A 113 5.23 0.65 10.33
C THR A 113 6.06 1.09 9.13
N ALA A 114 5.90 0.44 7.97
CA ALA A 114 6.64 0.79 6.76
C ALA A 114 6.43 2.27 6.37
N ASN A 115 5.21 2.80 6.55
CA ASN A 115 4.91 4.22 6.32
C ASN A 115 3.85 4.72 7.30
N PRO A 116 4.21 5.50 8.32
CA PRO A 116 3.28 6.07 9.30
C PRO A 116 2.17 6.93 8.67
N ILE A 117 2.48 7.66 7.60
CA ILE A 117 1.50 8.52 6.89
C ILE A 117 0.46 7.63 6.20
N ASN A 118 0.90 6.57 5.51
CA ASN A 118 0.00 5.60 4.88
C ASN A 118 -0.89 4.91 5.92
N THR A 119 -0.33 4.49 7.04
CA THR A 119 -1.07 3.86 8.14
C THR A 119 -2.11 4.84 8.72
N GLY A 120 -1.74 6.09 8.96
CA GLY A 120 -2.65 7.15 9.43
C GLY A 120 -3.80 7.42 8.46
N TRP A 121 -3.50 7.45 7.15
CA TRP A 121 -4.52 7.61 6.11
C TRP A 121 -5.55 6.47 6.14
N TRP A 122 -5.10 5.23 6.19
CA TRP A 122 -5.99 4.06 6.25
C TRP A 122 -6.79 4.00 7.57
N LEU A 123 -6.22 4.50 8.68
CA LEU A 123 -6.96 4.65 9.93
C LEU A 123 -8.15 5.62 9.77
N VAL A 124 -7.92 6.77 9.14
CA VAL A 124 -9.00 7.75 8.87
C VAL A 124 -10.09 7.12 8.00
N ILE A 125 -9.72 6.43 6.92
CA ILE A 125 -10.67 5.71 6.06
C ILE A 125 -11.48 4.68 6.86
N THR A 126 -10.82 3.93 7.75
CA THR A 126 -11.47 2.95 8.63
C THR A 126 -12.53 3.62 9.50
N VAL A 127 -12.18 4.70 10.19
CA VAL A 127 -13.13 5.45 11.03
C VAL A 127 -14.30 5.98 10.21
N MET A 128 -14.05 6.50 9.00
CA MET A 128 -15.10 7.02 8.12
C MET A 128 -16.08 5.93 7.66
N ILE A 129 -15.60 4.75 7.29
CA ILE A 129 -16.46 3.65 6.82
C ILE A 129 -17.26 3.07 7.99
N PHE A 130 -16.59 2.71 9.09
CA PHE A 130 -17.24 2.10 10.25
C PHE A 130 -18.20 3.06 10.95
N GLY A 131 -17.83 4.33 11.04
CA GLY A 131 -18.72 5.37 11.51
C GLY A 131 -20.02 5.43 10.71
N ARG A 132 -19.95 5.30 9.37
CA ARG A 132 -21.16 5.28 8.53
C ARG A 132 -21.99 4.00 8.67
N ILE A 133 -21.37 2.84 8.86
CA ILE A 133 -22.07 1.56 9.01
C ILE A 133 -22.81 1.50 10.35
N TRP A 134 -22.20 1.96 11.44
CA TRP A 134 -22.65 1.69 12.79
C TRP A 134 -23.31 2.86 13.51
N THR A 135 -23.17 4.11 13.01
CA THR A 135 -23.89 5.24 13.58
C THR A 135 -25.25 5.44 12.90
N LYS A 136 -26.24 5.81 13.69
CA LYS A 136 -27.56 6.21 13.16
C LYS A 136 -27.48 7.52 12.36
N ALA A 137 -28.36 7.67 11.40
CA ALA A 137 -28.53 8.93 10.67
C ALA A 137 -29.03 10.04 11.58
#